data_f9c17c059d2ef76be168f59d4c4c8fd3
#
_entry.id   f9c17c059d2ef76be168f59d4c4c8fd3
#
_cell.length_a   1.000
_cell.length_b   1.000
_cell.length_c   1.000
_cell.angle_alpha   90.00
_cell.angle_beta   90.00
_cell.angle_gamma   90.00
#
_symmetry.space_group_name_H-M   'P 1'
#
loop_
_entity.id
_entity.type
_entity.pdbx_description
1 polymer ?
#
loop_
_entity_poly.entity_id
_entity_poly.type
_entity_poly.pdbx_seq_one_letter_code
_entity_poly.pdbx_strand_id
1 'polypeptide(L)'
;NTEICAEFIQKAVGGDLFEVETVNGYSSDYHACTAEAKTEYENNTRPELKAYLKDISGYDNIFICGPCWCGTYPMAVFSLIESLNFQGKNVMPLMTHEGSGLGRSMQDINRICKGAVIKTGLAVHGADASKSEQAVTKWAKESLNV
;
A
#
# COMPACT_ATOMS: atom_id res chain seq x y z
N ASN A 1 2.16 10.13 6.08
CA ASN A 1 2.42 10.42 4.65
C ASN A 1 1.53 9.57 3.74
N THR A 2 1.50 8.28 3.95
CA THR A 2 0.66 7.37 3.16
C THR A 2 -0.83 7.69 3.29
N GLU A 3 -1.29 7.96 4.51
CA GLU A 3 -2.68 8.28 4.77
C GLU A 3 -3.15 9.50 3.98
N ILE A 4 -2.32 10.54 3.91
CA ILE A 4 -2.61 11.76 3.14
C ILE A 4 -2.82 11.40 1.66
N CYS A 5 -1.95 10.56 1.10
CA CYS A 5 -2.06 10.13 -0.29
C CYS A 5 -3.34 9.32 -0.53
N ALA A 6 -3.69 8.42 0.40
CA ALA A 6 -4.91 7.63 0.30
C ALA A 6 -6.15 8.53 0.34
N GLU A 7 -6.14 9.56 1.16
CA GLU A 7 -7.24 10.54 1.23
C GLU A 7 -7.36 11.34 -0.07
N PHE A 8 -6.22 11.70 -0.70
CA PHE A 8 -6.25 12.36 -2.01
C PHE A 8 -6.90 11.47 -3.07
N ILE A 9 -6.59 10.17 -3.04
CA ILE A 9 -7.21 9.21 -3.96
C ILE A 9 -8.72 9.16 -3.74
N GLN A 10 -9.16 9.03 -2.49
CA GLN A 10 -10.59 8.97 -2.15
C GLN A 10 -11.31 10.24 -2.62
N LYS A 11 -10.71 11.40 -2.39
CA LYS A 11 -11.28 12.67 -2.84
C LYS A 11 -11.41 12.73 -4.36
N ALA A 12 -10.43 12.17 -5.08
CA ALA A 12 -10.38 12.24 -6.54
C ALA A 12 -11.35 11.27 -7.21
N VAL A 13 -11.44 10.04 -6.72
CA VAL A 13 -12.17 8.96 -7.41
C VAL A 13 -13.23 8.27 -6.55
N GLY A 14 -13.38 8.65 -5.29
CA GLY A 14 -14.31 8.04 -4.36
C GLY A 14 -13.83 6.71 -3.83
N GLY A 15 -14.73 5.96 -3.22
CA GLY A 15 -14.43 4.64 -2.69
C GLY A 15 -14.26 4.63 -1.17
N ASP A 16 -13.97 3.46 -0.66
CA ASP A 16 -13.82 3.21 0.78
C ASP A 16 -12.35 3.10 1.14
N LEU A 17 -12.00 3.61 2.33
CA LEU A 17 -10.66 3.47 2.89
C LEU A 17 -10.64 2.35 3.93
N PHE A 18 -9.60 1.54 3.89
CA PHE A 18 -9.34 0.54 4.92
C PHE A 18 -7.92 0.71 5.42
N GLU A 19 -7.76 0.97 6.71
CA GLU A 19 -6.45 1.14 7.33
C GLU A 19 -5.92 -0.20 7.83
N VAL A 20 -4.69 -0.52 7.46
CA VAL A 20 -4.01 -1.74 7.91
C VAL A 20 -3.30 -1.45 9.23
N GLU A 21 -3.75 -2.09 10.29
CA GLU A 21 -3.17 -1.92 11.63
C GLU A 21 -2.84 -3.28 12.24
N THR A 22 -1.64 -3.39 12.82
CA THR A 22 -1.25 -4.61 13.53
C THR A 22 -1.79 -4.62 14.96
N VAL A 23 -2.04 -5.82 15.49
CA VAL A 23 -2.52 -5.99 16.87
C VAL A 23 -1.55 -5.37 17.87
N ASN A 24 -0.25 -5.61 17.69
CA ASN A 24 0.76 -5.15 18.63
C ASN A 24 1.24 -3.71 18.37
N GLY A 25 0.94 -3.17 17.19
CA GLY A 25 1.45 -1.88 16.77
C GLY A 25 2.96 -1.88 16.58
N TYR A 26 3.53 -0.70 16.39
CA TYR A 26 4.98 -0.49 16.28
C TYR A 26 5.40 0.59 17.24
N SER A 27 6.69 0.59 17.61
CA SER A 27 7.24 1.60 18.50
C SER A 27 7.11 3.00 17.90
N SER A 28 6.86 4.00 18.74
CA SER A 28 6.89 5.41 18.31
C SER A 28 8.32 5.91 18.15
N ASP A 29 9.32 5.20 18.70
CA ASP A 29 10.72 5.51 18.49
C ASP A 29 11.14 5.05 17.10
N TYR A 30 11.73 5.97 16.32
CA TYR A 30 12.10 5.69 14.94
C TYR A 30 13.07 4.50 14.81
N HIS A 31 14.10 4.46 15.65
CA HIS A 31 15.10 3.38 15.60
C HIS A 31 14.50 2.03 15.96
N ALA A 32 13.67 1.99 17.01
CA ALA A 32 13.02 0.76 17.44
C ALA A 32 12.02 0.27 16.37
N CYS A 33 11.24 1.18 15.80
CA CYS A 33 10.29 0.84 14.75
C CYS A 33 11.01 0.30 13.51
N THR A 34 12.13 0.91 13.12
CA THR A 34 12.95 0.45 11.99
C THR A 34 13.50 -0.95 12.25
N ALA A 35 13.96 -1.21 13.48
CA ALA A 35 14.49 -2.53 13.85
C ALA A 35 13.38 -3.60 13.82
N GLU A 36 12.18 -3.26 14.31
CA GLU A 36 11.02 -4.15 14.26
C GLU A 36 10.66 -4.49 12.81
N ALA A 37 10.60 -3.49 11.95
CA ALA A 37 10.29 -3.67 10.53
C ALA A 37 11.31 -4.55 9.84
N LYS A 38 12.59 -4.34 10.13
CA LYS A 38 13.70 -5.13 9.56
C LYS A 38 13.59 -6.58 9.99
N THR A 39 13.33 -6.83 11.27
CA THR A 39 13.17 -8.17 11.80
C THR A 39 12.00 -8.90 11.15
N GLU A 40 10.87 -8.24 11.00
CA GLU A 40 9.71 -8.81 10.31
C GLU A 40 10.04 -9.14 8.86
N TYR A 41 10.73 -8.25 8.17
CA TYR A 41 11.13 -8.48 6.79
C TYR A 41 12.09 -9.66 6.66
N GLU A 42 13.15 -9.72 7.48
CA GLU A 42 14.14 -10.78 7.44
C GLU A 42 13.54 -12.16 7.75
N ASN A 43 12.59 -12.21 8.67
CA ASN A 43 11.89 -13.43 9.07
C ASN A 43 10.68 -13.74 8.21
N ASN A 44 10.37 -12.90 7.23
CA ASN A 44 9.19 -13.03 6.37
C ASN A 44 7.91 -13.17 7.21
N THR A 45 7.82 -12.36 8.27
CA THR A 45 6.71 -12.41 9.23
C THR A 45 5.44 -11.88 8.61
N ARG A 46 4.30 -12.46 9.01
CA ARG A 46 2.97 -11.93 8.67
C ARG A 46 2.28 -11.49 9.95
N PRO A 47 2.48 -10.21 10.37
CA PRO A 47 1.88 -9.72 11.61
C PRO A 47 0.37 -9.89 11.62
N GLU A 48 -0.18 -10.20 12.79
CA GLU A 48 -1.63 -10.27 12.95
C GLU A 48 -2.21 -8.86 12.91
N LEU A 49 -3.31 -8.69 12.18
CA LEU A 49 -3.98 -7.41 12.01
C LEU A 49 -5.15 -7.28 12.99
N LYS A 50 -5.44 -6.04 13.41
CA LYS A 50 -6.61 -5.74 14.24
C LYS A 50 -7.91 -6.10 13.53
N ALA A 51 -7.94 -5.94 12.21
CA ALA A 51 -9.10 -6.25 11.39
C ALA A 51 -8.65 -6.68 10.01
N TYR A 52 -9.44 -7.56 9.38
CA TYR A 52 -9.25 -8.00 8.00
C TYR A 52 -10.50 -7.66 7.21
N LEU A 53 -10.32 -7.38 5.91
CA LEU A 53 -11.46 -7.33 5.00
C LEU A 53 -11.90 -8.77 4.73
N LYS A 54 -13.21 -9.01 4.73
CA LYS A 54 -13.74 -10.36 4.46
C LYS A 54 -13.53 -10.73 3.02
N ASP A 55 -13.86 -9.82 2.10
CA ASP A 55 -13.64 -9.97 0.68
C ASP A 55 -13.67 -8.61 0.00
N ILE A 56 -13.24 -8.59 -1.26
CA ILE A 56 -13.24 -7.37 -2.08
C ILE A 56 -14.07 -7.57 -3.35
N SER A 57 -14.99 -8.54 -3.34
CA SER A 57 -15.77 -8.91 -4.54
C SER A 57 -16.61 -7.76 -5.09
N GLY A 58 -17.03 -6.83 -4.23
CA GLY A 58 -17.80 -5.65 -4.65
C GLY A 58 -16.99 -4.53 -5.26
N TYR A 59 -15.68 -4.69 -5.39
CA TYR A 59 -14.78 -3.63 -5.90
C TYR A 59 -14.03 -4.13 -7.12
N ASP A 60 -13.99 -3.31 -8.16
CA ASP A 60 -13.23 -3.63 -9.37
C ASP A 60 -11.81 -3.06 -9.31
N ASN A 61 -11.63 -1.97 -8.59
CA ASN A 61 -10.38 -1.22 -8.54
C ASN A 61 -9.87 -1.14 -7.11
N ILE A 62 -8.64 -1.57 -6.90
CA ILE A 62 -8.01 -1.60 -5.58
C ILE A 62 -6.73 -0.78 -5.60
N PHE A 63 -6.67 0.25 -4.77
CA PHE A 63 -5.44 1.01 -4.54
C PHE A 63 -4.76 0.43 -3.30
N ILE A 64 -3.50 0.07 -3.44
CA ILE A 64 -2.68 -0.41 -2.32
C ILE A 64 -1.67 0.67 -2.00
N CYS A 65 -1.84 1.30 -0.84
CA CYS A 65 -1.00 2.42 -0.41
C CYS A 65 -0.20 2.01 0.83
N GLY A 66 1.08 2.28 0.82
CA GLY A 66 1.92 1.96 1.95
C GLY A 66 3.28 2.64 1.87
N PRO A 67 3.99 2.72 3.01
CA PRO A 67 5.36 3.20 3.00
C PRO A 67 6.32 2.13 2.51
N CYS A 68 7.51 2.55 2.11
CA CYS A 68 8.57 1.63 1.73
C CYS A 68 9.36 1.22 2.99
N TRP A 69 9.19 -0.02 3.42
CA TRP A 69 9.94 -0.61 4.53
C TRP A 69 10.81 -1.75 3.99
N CYS A 70 12.11 -1.59 4.12
CA CYS A 70 13.08 -2.58 3.62
C CYS A 70 12.92 -2.86 2.12
N GLY A 71 12.57 -1.85 1.34
CA GLY A 71 12.49 -1.93 -0.11
C GLY A 71 11.18 -2.47 -0.67
N THR A 72 10.16 -2.68 0.16
CA THR A 72 8.85 -3.14 -0.26
C THR A 72 7.78 -2.60 0.70
N TYR A 73 6.54 -3.07 0.59
CA TYR A 73 5.50 -2.71 1.55
C TYR A 73 5.80 -3.33 2.93
N PRO A 74 5.30 -2.75 4.03
CA PRO A 74 5.37 -3.39 5.34
C PRO A 74 4.77 -4.79 5.31
N MET A 75 5.31 -5.71 6.12
CA MET A 75 4.82 -7.08 6.18
C MET A 75 3.33 -7.15 6.56
N ALA A 76 2.83 -6.16 7.31
CA ALA A 76 1.40 -6.07 7.64
C ALA A 76 0.52 -5.94 6.39
N VAL A 77 0.99 -5.24 5.36
CA VAL A 77 0.27 -5.14 4.09
C VAL A 77 0.17 -6.52 3.44
N PHE A 78 1.25 -7.29 3.47
CA PHE A 78 1.23 -8.67 2.96
C PHE A 78 0.25 -9.55 3.74
N SER A 79 0.14 -9.35 5.06
CA SER A 79 -0.84 -10.08 5.87
C SER A 79 -2.25 -9.91 5.31
N LEU A 80 -2.61 -8.69 4.89
CA LEU A 80 -3.93 -8.42 4.34
C LEU A 80 -4.08 -8.93 2.91
N ILE A 81 -3.16 -8.54 2.01
CA ILE A 81 -3.36 -8.82 0.59
C ILE A 81 -3.25 -10.30 0.26
N GLU A 82 -2.46 -11.06 1.02
CA GLU A 82 -2.39 -12.52 0.84
C GLU A 82 -3.70 -13.22 1.23
N SER A 83 -4.54 -12.56 2.02
CA SER A 83 -5.84 -13.13 2.44
C SER A 83 -6.97 -12.81 1.46
N LEU A 84 -6.72 -12.04 0.42
CA LEU A 84 -7.75 -11.56 -0.49
C LEU A 84 -7.59 -12.16 -1.89
N ASN A 85 -8.70 -12.20 -2.64
CA ASN A 85 -8.71 -12.66 -4.02
C ASN A 85 -8.77 -11.47 -4.97
N PHE A 86 -7.68 -11.25 -5.70
CA PHE A 86 -7.54 -10.13 -6.62
C PHE A 86 -7.85 -10.47 -8.07
N GLN A 87 -8.27 -11.70 -8.37
CA GLN A 87 -8.49 -12.12 -9.75
C GLN A 87 -9.51 -11.23 -10.45
N GLY A 88 -9.15 -10.75 -11.64
CA GLY A 88 -10.02 -9.90 -12.45
C GLY A 88 -10.07 -8.45 -12.02
N LYS A 89 -9.32 -8.06 -10.99
CA LYS A 89 -9.34 -6.70 -10.48
C LYS A 89 -8.19 -5.87 -11.04
N ASN A 90 -8.38 -4.55 -11.05
CA ASN A 90 -7.29 -3.61 -11.34
C ASN A 90 -6.64 -3.24 -10.02
N VAL A 91 -5.32 -3.31 -9.97
CA VAL A 91 -4.55 -2.98 -8.76
C VAL A 91 -3.62 -1.81 -9.07
N MET A 92 -3.71 -0.75 -8.28
CA MET A 92 -2.94 0.47 -8.43
C MET A 92 -2.06 0.67 -7.20
N PRO A 93 -0.78 0.32 -7.26
CA PRO A 93 0.12 0.49 -6.12
C PRO A 93 0.63 1.92 -5.97
N LEU A 94 0.57 2.45 -4.74
CA LEU A 94 1.21 3.72 -4.38
C LEU A 94 2.13 3.47 -3.20
N MET A 95 3.33 4.02 -3.26
CA MET A 95 4.31 3.87 -2.18
C MET A 95 4.92 5.21 -1.81
N THR A 96 4.88 5.54 -0.52
CA THR A 96 5.65 6.67 0.01
C THR A 96 7.04 6.17 0.41
N HIS A 97 8.07 6.98 0.18
CA HIS A 97 9.45 6.54 0.39
C HIS A 97 10.36 7.71 0.79
N GLU A 98 11.57 7.38 1.23
CA GLU A 98 12.59 8.36 1.61
C GLU A 98 13.77 8.40 0.62
N GLY A 99 13.55 7.95 -0.62
CA GLY A 99 14.56 7.97 -1.67
C GLY A 99 14.68 6.67 -2.47
N SER A 100 14.01 5.60 -2.03
CA SER A 100 14.09 4.27 -2.68
C SER A 100 13.12 4.10 -3.86
N GLY A 101 12.17 5.01 -4.05
CA GLY A 101 11.12 4.84 -5.04
C GLY A 101 10.21 3.67 -4.69
N LEU A 102 9.82 2.88 -5.70
CA LEU A 102 8.93 1.73 -5.50
C LEU A 102 9.64 0.48 -4.94
N GLY A 103 10.97 0.46 -4.97
CA GLY A 103 11.74 -0.70 -4.51
C GLY A 103 11.31 -1.97 -5.24
N ARG A 104 11.07 -3.05 -4.48
CA ARG A 104 10.58 -4.33 -5.02
C ARG A 104 9.07 -4.47 -4.99
N SER A 105 8.35 -3.39 -4.62
CA SER A 105 6.89 -3.48 -4.38
C SER A 105 6.12 -3.99 -5.58
N MET A 106 6.48 -3.54 -6.80
CA MET A 106 5.78 -3.97 -8.01
C MET A 106 5.95 -5.46 -8.25
N GLN A 107 7.15 -5.99 -8.02
CA GLN A 107 7.41 -7.43 -8.14
C GLN A 107 6.59 -8.22 -7.15
N ASP A 108 6.55 -7.76 -5.89
CA ASP A 108 5.81 -8.43 -4.83
C ASP A 108 4.30 -8.40 -5.09
N ILE A 109 3.76 -7.25 -5.52
CA ILE A 109 2.34 -7.12 -5.86
C ILE A 109 1.99 -8.05 -7.03
N ASN A 110 2.83 -8.12 -8.07
CA ASN A 110 2.59 -9.04 -9.19
C ASN A 110 2.58 -10.50 -8.74
N ARG A 111 3.45 -10.85 -7.80
CA ARG A 111 3.53 -12.22 -7.28
C ARG A 111 2.30 -12.58 -6.44
N ILE A 112 1.82 -11.66 -5.63
CA ILE A 112 0.74 -11.92 -4.66
C ILE A 112 -0.64 -11.75 -5.28
N CYS A 113 -0.86 -10.70 -6.05
CA CYS A 113 -2.17 -10.38 -6.62
C CYS A 113 -2.36 -11.09 -7.96
N LYS A 114 -2.36 -12.42 -7.92
CA LYS A 114 -2.47 -13.26 -9.12
C LYS A 114 -3.80 -13.02 -9.82
N GLY A 115 -3.74 -12.93 -11.15
CA GLY A 115 -4.93 -12.74 -11.98
C GLY A 115 -5.43 -11.30 -12.03
N ALA A 116 -4.78 -10.38 -11.32
CA ALA A 116 -5.11 -8.96 -11.37
C ALA A 116 -4.39 -8.27 -12.52
N VAL A 117 -4.94 -7.15 -12.97
CA VAL A 117 -4.26 -6.23 -13.87
C VAL A 117 -3.53 -5.21 -13.00
N ILE A 118 -2.20 -5.29 -12.98
CA ILE A 118 -1.40 -4.38 -12.17
C ILE A 118 -1.07 -3.15 -13.00
N LYS A 119 -1.59 -2.01 -12.58
CA LYS A 119 -1.35 -0.73 -13.26
C LYS A 119 0.00 -0.16 -12.86
N THR A 120 0.43 0.87 -13.58
CA THR A 120 1.68 1.58 -13.24
C THR A 120 1.60 2.14 -11.83
N GLY A 121 2.59 1.84 -11.00
CA GLY A 121 2.65 2.33 -9.63
C GLY A 121 3.08 3.78 -9.56
N LEU A 122 2.78 4.43 -8.44
CA LEU A 122 3.22 5.79 -8.16
C LEU A 122 4.09 5.81 -6.91
N ALA A 123 5.29 6.37 -7.03
CA ALA A 123 6.17 6.61 -5.90
C ALA A 123 6.06 8.08 -5.49
N VAL A 124 5.85 8.32 -4.19
CA VAL A 124 5.76 9.67 -3.63
C VAL A 124 6.80 9.81 -2.53
N HIS A 125 7.72 10.77 -2.67
CA HIS A 125 8.68 11.05 -1.61
C HIS A 125 7.93 11.52 -0.36
N GLY A 126 8.22 10.92 0.79
CA GLY A 126 7.48 11.21 2.03
C GLY A 126 7.43 12.69 2.38
N ALA A 127 8.55 13.40 2.17
CA ALA A 127 8.63 14.84 2.43
C ALA A 127 7.67 15.66 1.56
N ASP A 128 7.28 15.14 0.41
CA ASP A 128 6.41 15.82 -0.54
C ASP A 128 4.96 15.34 -0.48
N ALA A 129 4.63 14.40 0.40
CA ALA A 129 3.29 13.80 0.44
C ALA A 129 2.18 14.84 0.54
N SER A 130 2.31 15.81 1.44
CA SER A 130 1.28 16.86 1.62
C SER A 130 1.12 17.77 0.40
N LYS A 131 2.11 17.81 -0.49
CA LYS A 131 2.11 18.64 -1.70
C LYS A 131 1.80 17.84 -2.96
N SER A 132 1.49 16.54 -2.81
CA SER A 132 1.36 15.62 -3.94
C SER A 132 -0.06 15.50 -4.49
N GLU A 133 -1.01 16.30 -4.02
CA GLU A 133 -2.42 16.13 -4.38
C GLU A 133 -2.65 16.11 -5.89
N GLN A 134 -2.05 17.03 -6.64
CA GLN A 134 -2.23 17.08 -8.09
C GLN A 134 -1.69 15.82 -8.77
N ALA A 135 -0.49 15.39 -8.38
CA ALA A 135 0.16 14.22 -8.98
C ALA A 135 -0.62 12.94 -8.66
N VAL A 136 -1.05 12.80 -7.40
CA VAL A 136 -1.82 11.62 -6.96
C VAL A 136 -3.18 11.58 -7.65
N THR A 137 -3.86 12.72 -7.71
CA THR A 137 -5.17 12.83 -8.37
C THR A 137 -5.08 12.47 -9.85
N LYS A 138 -4.09 13.01 -10.55
CA LYS A 138 -3.87 12.73 -11.97
C LYS A 138 -3.62 11.25 -12.19
N TRP A 139 -2.71 10.68 -11.42
CA TRP A 139 -2.36 9.26 -11.52
C TRP A 139 -3.58 8.36 -11.25
N ALA A 140 -4.35 8.67 -10.20
CA ALA A 140 -5.53 7.87 -9.83
C ALA A 140 -6.57 7.90 -10.95
N LYS A 141 -6.86 9.07 -11.49
CA LYS A 141 -7.84 9.22 -12.58
C LYS A 141 -7.36 8.53 -13.85
N GLU A 142 -6.11 8.70 -14.22
CA GLU A 142 -5.55 8.04 -15.40
C GLU A 142 -5.57 6.53 -15.27
N SER A 143 -5.29 6.01 -14.07
CA SER A 143 -5.33 4.57 -13.79
C SER A 143 -6.73 3.98 -14.01
N LEU A 144 -7.77 4.75 -13.76
CA LEU A 144 -9.16 4.34 -13.93
C LEU A 144 -9.76 4.80 -15.26
N ASN A 145 -8.99 5.47 -16.10
CA ASN A 145 -9.46 6.02 -17.39
C ASN A 145 -10.62 7.04 -17.22
N VAL A 146 -10.53 7.86 -16.20
CA VAL A 146 -11.51 8.92 -15.94
C VAL A 146 -10.91 10.33 -15.88
#